data_3aaa081ef8df7fcfba109f9ec4498fb1
#
_entry.id   3aaa081ef8df7fcfba109f9ec4498fb1
#
_cell.length_a   1.000
_cell.length_b   1.000
_cell.length_c   1.000
_cell.angle_alpha   90.00
_cell.angle_beta   90.00
_cell.angle_gamma   90.00
#
_symmetry.space_group_name_H-M   'P 1'
#
loop_
_entity.id
_entity.type
_entity.pdbx_description
1 polymer ?
#
loop_
_entity_poly.entity_id
_entity_poly.type
_entity_poly.pdbx_seq_one_letter_code
_entity_poly.pdbx_strand_id
1 'polypeptide(L)'
;VNELANQQATELATDTHSIHVIAIALDDTEPDYALLSETERQRAGRFLRQQDGARFAAAHDALRRLLAAALETPAAELRIAASSDGKPWLLRYPGLAFNLSHSGAVALVAIGRDMRLGIDIEHRERPAAAHFDWRGIASTYFTQRERTAIGAGADAAYRFLQMWTAKESVLKAIGSGLSELEQVEVAFDGAVPLLLSRHHLRWRLMPLAITGGHPAALTHDGPSRPLRYWRWDGSLQPAFIEKNISYVQAA
;
A
#
# COMPACT_ATOMS: atom_id res chain seq x y z
N VAL A 1 -17.98 -4.79 22.53
CA VAL A 1 -16.70 -4.75 21.78
C VAL A 1 -16.65 -5.90 20.76
N ASN A 2 -17.05 -7.13 21.13
CA ASN A 2 -16.99 -8.28 20.22
C ASN A 2 -17.96 -8.22 19.03
N GLU A 3 -19.14 -7.64 19.19
CA GLU A 3 -20.19 -7.64 18.16
C GLU A 3 -19.86 -6.73 16.97
N LEU A 4 -19.31 -5.55 17.24
CA LEU A 4 -18.83 -4.61 16.21
C LEU A 4 -17.63 -5.16 15.44
N ALA A 5 -16.65 -5.75 16.12
CA ALA A 5 -15.49 -6.36 15.49
C ALA A 5 -15.87 -7.54 14.58
N ASN A 6 -16.88 -8.34 14.99
CA ASN A 6 -17.42 -9.41 14.16
C ASN A 6 -18.16 -8.89 12.92
N GLN A 7 -18.93 -7.80 13.06
CA GLN A 7 -19.61 -7.17 11.92
C GLN A 7 -18.63 -6.65 10.87
N GLN A 8 -17.53 -6.05 11.31
CA GLN A 8 -16.50 -5.50 10.41
C GLN A 8 -15.69 -6.60 9.71
N ALA A 9 -15.37 -7.69 10.42
CA ALA A 9 -14.76 -8.87 9.82
C ALA A 9 -15.69 -9.49 8.78
N THR A 10 -16.99 -9.54 9.05
CA THR A 10 -18.02 -10.02 8.11
C THR A 10 -18.09 -9.10 6.88
N GLU A 11 -18.02 -7.77 7.04
CA GLU A 11 -18.00 -6.85 5.90
C GLU A 11 -16.75 -7.09 5.02
N LEU A 12 -15.58 -7.25 5.61
CA LEU A 12 -14.36 -7.57 4.88
C LEU A 12 -14.45 -8.91 4.12
N ALA A 13 -15.14 -9.89 4.68
CA ALA A 13 -15.33 -11.20 4.08
C ALA A 13 -16.35 -11.18 2.93
N THR A 14 -17.44 -10.41 3.06
CA THR A 14 -18.60 -10.47 2.17
C THR A 14 -18.64 -9.38 1.09
N ASP A 15 -18.01 -8.23 1.32
CA ASP A 15 -18.01 -7.15 0.34
C ASP A 15 -17.06 -7.47 -0.82
N THR A 16 -17.65 -7.80 -1.96
CA THR A 16 -16.94 -8.12 -3.21
C THR A 16 -16.82 -6.93 -4.16
N HIS A 17 -17.43 -5.79 -3.81
CA HIS A 17 -17.56 -4.63 -4.70
C HIS A 17 -16.62 -3.49 -4.36
N SER A 18 -16.12 -3.43 -3.12
CA SER A 18 -15.21 -2.38 -2.67
C SER A 18 -13.75 -2.84 -2.67
N ILE A 19 -12.85 -1.88 -2.53
CA ILE A 19 -11.46 -2.12 -2.13
C ILE A 19 -11.32 -1.62 -0.69
N HIS A 20 -10.89 -2.51 0.19
CA HIS A 20 -10.64 -2.21 1.59
C HIS A 20 -9.20 -1.73 1.75
N VAL A 21 -9.02 -0.54 2.32
CA VAL A 21 -7.72 0.06 2.64
C VAL A 21 -7.60 0.12 4.15
N ILE A 22 -6.66 -0.60 4.71
CA ILE A 22 -6.48 -0.74 6.15
C ILE A 22 -5.16 -0.09 6.56
N ALA A 23 -5.22 0.92 7.43
CA ALA A 23 -4.04 1.55 8.03
C ALA A 23 -3.68 0.87 9.35
N ILE A 24 -2.39 0.64 9.56
CA ILE A 24 -1.84 -0.05 10.73
C ILE A 24 -0.79 0.84 11.36
N ALA A 25 -0.94 1.15 12.66
CA ALA A 25 0.09 1.80 13.46
C ALA A 25 1.04 0.73 13.99
N LEU A 26 2.22 0.63 13.38
CA LEU A 26 3.14 -0.48 13.63
C LEU A 26 3.81 -0.44 15.00
N ASP A 27 4.00 0.75 15.56
CA ASP A 27 4.59 0.92 16.90
C ASP A 27 3.59 0.59 18.01
N ASP A 28 2.28 0.59 17.70
CA ASP A 28 1.19 0.25 18.63
C ASP A 28 0.71 -1.20 18.45
N THR A 29 1.32 -1.96 17.51
CA THR A 29 0.93 -3.33 17.18
C THR A 29 2.01 -4.30 17.67
N GLU A 30 1.67 -5.15 18.64
CA GLU A 30 2.55 -6.22 19.10
C GLU A 30 2.38 -7.45 18.19
N PRO A 31 3.45 -7.88 17.46
CA PRO A 31 3.35 -8.99 16.52
C PRO A 31 3.36 -10.35 17.21
N ASP A 32 2.50 -11.25 16.74
CA ASP A 32 2.58 -12.66 17.07
C ASP A 32 3.53 -13.37 16.07
N TYR A 33 4.76 -13.59 16.47
CA TYR A 33 5.77 -14.24 15.64
C TYR A 33 5.40 -15.69 15.26
N ALA A 34 4.48 -16.33 15.99
CA ALA A 34 4.04 -17.68 15.66
C ALA A 34 3.19 -17.72 14.36
N LEU A 35 2.54 -16.62 14.02
CA LEU A 35 1.77 -16.50 12.77
C LEU A 35 2.66 -16.24 11.54
N LEU A 36 3.87 -15.74 11.73
CA LEU A 36 4.78 -15.47 10.63
C LEU A 36 5.36 -16.77 10.05
N SER A 37 5.57 -16.79 8.74
CA SER A 37 6.34 -17.86 8.09
C SER A 37 7.81 -17.82 8.56
N GLU A 38 8.52 -18.93 8.36
CA GLU A 38 9.95 -18.99 8.68
C GLU A 38 10.75 -17.91 7.94
N THR A 39 10.45 -17.70 6.67
CA THR A 39 11.09 -16.65 5.85
C THR A 39 10.84 -15.25 6.38
N GLU A 40 9.62 -14.97 6.84
CA GLU A 40 9.27 -13.67 7.43
C GLU A 40 10.00 -13.47 8.77
N ARG A 41 10.05 -14.49 9.65
CA ARG A 41 10.81 -14.43 10.90
C ARG A 41 12.30 -14.16 10.66
N GLN A 42 12.91 -14.90 9.73
CA GLN A 42 14.31 -14.70 9.36
C GLN A 42 14.56 -13.30 8.80
N ARG A 43 13.64 -12.78 7.97
CA ARG A 43 13.74 -11.42 7.43
C ARG A 43 13.63 -10.38 8.54
N ALA A 44 12.68 -10.51 9.47
CA ALA A 44 12.55 -9.62 10.63
C ALA A 44 13.85 -9.56 11.45
N GLY A 45 14.50 -10.71 11.67
CA GLY A 45 15.77 -10.79 12.42
C GLY A 45 17.01 -10.24 11.69
N ARG A 46 16.92 -9.94 10.38
CA ARG A 46 18.05 -9.37 9.60
C ARG A 46 18.10 -7.85 9.57
N PHE A 47 17.07 -7.16 10.06
CA PHE A 47 17.09 -5.70 10.12
C PHE A 47 18.17 -5.20 11.08
N LEU A 48 18.90 -4.17 10.66
CA LEU A 48 19.96 -3.56 11.47
C LEU A 48 19.42 -2.93 12.76
N ARG A 49 18.21 -2.36 12.69
CA ARG A 49 17.51 -1.80 13.84
C ARG A 49 16.42 -2.75 14.26
N GLN A 50 16.42 -3.14 15.53
CA GLN A 50 15.41 -4.03 16.10
C GLN A 50 13.98 -3.49 15.87
N GLN A 51 13.78 -2.18 15.97
CA GLN A 51 12.48 -1.54 15.72
C GLN A 51 11.97 -1.77 14.29
N ASP A 52 12.84 -1.70 13.28
CA ASP A 52 12.44 -1.94 11.89
C ASP A 52 12.06 -3.40 11.68
N GLY A 53 12.75 -4.33 12.37
CA GLY A 53 12.38 -5.76 12.39
C GLY A 53 11.04 -6.01 13.08
N ALA A 54 10.77 -5.35 14.21
CA ALA A 54 9.49 -5.42 14.90
C ALA A 54 8.34 -4.85 14.05
N ARG A 55 8.53 -3.70 13.40
CA ARG A 55 7.57 -3.10 12.47
C ARG A 55 7.27 -4.02 11.28
N PHE A 56 8.30 -4.63 10.70
CA PHE A 56 8.12 -5.63 9.65
C PHE A 56 7.27 -6.80 10.14
N ALA A 57 7.56 -7.35 11.32
CA ALA A 57 6.81 -8.43 11.92
C ALA A 57 5.35 -8.04 12.18
N ALA A 58 5.11 -6.85 12.76
CA ALA A 58 3.77 -6.32 13.02
C ALA A 58 2.94 -6.15 11.73
N ALA A 59 3.55 -5.63 10.66
CA ALA A 59 2.88 -5.48 9.37
C ALA A 59 2.46 -6.84 8.78
N HIS A 60 3.32 -7.86 8.87
CA HIS A 60 3.04 -9.19 8.34
C HIS A 60 2.07 -10.00 9.21
N ASP A 61 2.12 -9.86 10.54
CA ASP A 61 1.12 -10.44 11.44
C ASP A 61 -0.27 -9.86 11.16
N ALA A 62 -0.38 -8.52 11.12
CA ALA A 62 -1.65 -7.85 10.81
C ALA A 62 -2.18 -8.26 9.42
N LEU A 63 -1.31 -8.33 8.39
CA LEU A 63 -1.71 -8.82 7.06
C LEU A 63 -2.33 -10.22 7.15
N ARG A 64 -1.70 -11.16 7.88
CA ARG A 64 -2.21 -12.53 8.00
C ARG A 64 -3.56 -12.57 8.71
N ARG A 65 -3.74 -11.79 9.76
CA ARG A 65 -5.03 -11.68 10.48
C ARG A 65 -6.13 -11.07 9.60
N LEU A 66 -5.81 -10.03 8.82
CA LEU A 66 -6.75 -9.41 7.90
C LEU A 66 -7.17 -10.35 6.76
N LEU A 67 -6.21 -11.09 6.19
CA LEU A 67 -6.52 -12.10 5.17
C LEU A 67 -7.32 -13.27 5.74
N ALA A 68 -7.03 -13.68 6.97
CA ALA A 68 -7.79 -14.70 7.70
C ALA A 68 -9.25 -14.28 7.91
N ALA A 69 -9.48 -13.02 8.31
CA ALA A 69 -10.81 -12.45 8.44
C ALA A 69 -11.54 -12.36 7.09
N ALA A 70 -10.86 -11.88 6.03
CA ALA A 70 -11.43 -11.78 4.68
C ALA A 70 -11.83 -13.13 4.06
N LEU A 71 -11.25 -14.22 4.55
CA LEU A 71 -11.46 -15.60 4.04
C LEU A 71 -12.18 -16.52 5.03
N GLU A 72 -12.50 -16.02 6.21
CA GLU A 72 -13.07 -16.82 7.31
C GLU A 72 -12.27 -18.12 7.57
N THR A 73 -10.92 -17.98 7.51
CA THR A 73 -9.97 -19.11 7.59
C THR A 73 -8.93 -18.82 8.68
N PRO A 74 -8.50 -19.80 9.48
CA PRO A 74 -7.45 -19.59 10.47
C PRO A 74 -6.17 -19.05 9.85
N ALA A 75 -5.56 -17.99 10.45
CA ALA A 75 -4.36 -17.33 9.93
C ALA A 75 -3.18 -18.30 9.73
N ALA A 76 -3.07 -19.32 10.58
CA ALA A 76 -2.04 -20.36 10.51
C ALA A 76 -2.16 -21.25 9.26
N GLU A 77 -3.34 -21.34 8.66
CA GLU A 77 -3.60 -22.16 7.46
C GLU A 77 -3.30 -21.38 6.16
N LEU A 78 -3.11 -20.07 6.24
CA LEU A 78 -2.84 -19.26 5.06
C LEU A 78 -1.48 -19.58 4.44
N ARG A 79 -1.49 -19.87 3.16
CA ARG A 79 -0.28 -20.12 2.35
C ARG A 79 -0.11 -18.96 1.38
N ILE A 80 0.77 -18.03 1.75
CA ILE A 80 1.18 -16.89 0.90
C ILE A 80 2.41 -17.35 0.13
N ALA A 81 2.31 -17.34 -1.20
CA ALA A 81 3.41 -17.55 -2.12
C ALA A 81 3.83 -16.22 -2.74
N ALA A 82 4.97 -16.20 -3.40
CA ALA A 82 5.42 -15.07 -4.20
C ALA A 82 5.53 -15.48 -5.67
N SER A 83 5.19 -14.56 -6.58
CA SER A 83 5.48 -14.72 -8.02
C SER A 83 6.99 -14.63 -8.27
N SER A 84 7.43 -14.87 -9.51
CA SER A 84 8.82 -14.68 -9.94
C SER A 84 9.33 -13.26 -9.62
N ASP A 85 8.45 -12.27 -9.69
CA ASP A 85 8.76 -10.86 -9.46
C ASP A 85 8.55 -10.43 -8.00
N GLY A 86 8.26 -11.39 -7.11
CA GLY A 86 8.13 -11.18 -5.68
C GLY A 86 6.76 -10.70 -5.21
N LYS A 87 5.75 -10.56 -6.09
CA LYS A 87 4.40 -10.17 -5.70
C LYS A 87 3.74 -11.30 -4.91
N PRO A 88 3.26 -11.05 -3.66
CA PRO A 88 2.60 -12.07 -2.85
C PRO A 88 1.19 -12.39 -3.38
N TRP A 89 0.80 -13.65 -3.27
CA TRP A 89 -0.53 -14.15 -3.60
C TRP A 89 -0.91 -15.36 -2.75
N LEU A 90 -2.21 -15.67 -2.68
CA LEU A 90 -2.73 -16.80 -1.90
C LEU A 90 -2.95 -18.02 -2.78
N LEU A 91 -2.30 -19.13 -2.44
CA LEU A 91 -2.33 -20.37 -3.25
C LEU A 91 -3.75 -20.93 -3.44
N ARG A 92 -4.60 -20.86 -2.41
CA ARG A 92 -5.96 -21.43 -2.43
C ARG A 92 -7.05 -20.43 -2.78
N TYR A 93 -6.74 -19.13 -2.84
CA TYR A 93 -7.72 -18.07 -2.99
C TYR A 93 -7.29 -17.06 -4.07
N PRO A 94 -7.19 -17.51 -5.34
CA PRO A 94 -6.65 -16.67 -6.42
C PRO A 94 -7.52 -15.43 -6.72
N GLY A 95 -8.81 -15.46 -6.36
CA GLY A 95 -9.71 -14.32 -6.52
C GLY A 95 -9.54 -13.24 -5.45
N LEU A 96 -8.83 -13.51 -4.33
CA LEU A 96 -8.54 -12.48 -3.34
C LEU A 96 -7.22 -11.80 -3.67
N ALA A 97 -7.29 -10.54 -4.10
CA ALA A 97 -6.13 -9.70 -4.32
C ALA A 97 -5.79 -8.92 -3.04
N PHE A 98 -4.51 -8.82 -2.74
CA PHE A 98 -4.02 -8.01 -1.64
C PHE A 98 -2.64 -7.43 -1.93
N ASN A 99 -2.31 -6.36 -1.25
CA ASN A 99 -0.96 -5.81 -1.25
C ASN A 99 -0.67 -5.09 0.07
N LEU A 100 0.59 -5.09 0.49
CA LEU A 100 1.10 -4.47 1.70
C LEU A 100 2.20 -3.48 1.34
N SER A 101 2.18 -2.31 1.95
CA SER A 101 3.30 -1.38 1.97
C SER A 101 3.48 -0.80 3.36
N HIS A 102 4.71 -0.50 3.75
CA HIS A 102 4.99 0.17 5.01
C HIS A 102 6.18 1.12 4.89
N SER A 103 6.13 2.23 5.64
CA SER A 103 7.22 3.20 5.74
C SER A 103 7.21 3.82 7.14
N GLY A 104 8.35 3.74 7.85
CA GLY A 104 8.42 4.16 9.25
C GLY A 104 7.45 3.35 10.13
N ALA A 105 6.63 4.05 10.90
CA ALA A 105 5.69 3.47 11.86
C ALA A 105 4.31 3.14 11.27
N VAL A 106 4.11 3.27 9.95
CA VAL A 106 2.81 3.09 9.31
C VAL A 106 2.87 2.01 8.23
N ALA A 107 1.86 1.14 8.20
CA ALA A 107 1.62 0.26 7.07
C ALA A 107 0.22 0.46 6.50
N LEU A 108 0.07 0.12 5.21
CA LEU A 108 -1.21 0.02 4.52
C LEU A 108 -1.35 -1.38 3.93
N VAL A 109 -2.52 -1.96 4.14
CA VAL A 109 -2.97 -3.17 3.45
C VAL A 109 -4.14 -2.81 2.55
N ALA A 110 -4.08 -3.21 1.28
CA ALA A 110 -5.23 -3.16 0.38
C ALA A 110 -5.73 -4.58 0.14
N ILE A 111 -7.07 -4.78 0.19
CA ILE A 111 -7.73 -6.05 -0.10
C ILE A 111 -8.87 -5.78 -1.07
N GLY A 112 -8.95 -6.57 -2.15
CA GLY A 112 -10.02 -6.54 -3.13
C GLY A 112 -10.25 -7.92 -3.75
N ARG A 113 -11.31 -8.07 -4.56
CA ARG A 113 -11.65 -9.35 -5.19
C ARG A 113 -11.68 -9.22 -6.71
N ASP A 114 -11.20 -10.28 -7.38
CA ASP A 114 -11.21 -10.43 -8.84
C ASP A 114 -10.59 -9.22 -9.58
N MET A 115 -9.42 -8.79 -9.08
CA MET A 115 -8.65 -7.68 -9.64
C MET A 115 -7.16 -7.88 -9.38
N ARG A 116 -6.35 -7.05 -10.04
CA ARG A 116 -4.97 -6.81 -9.60
C ARG A 116 -4.94 -5.45 -8.92
N LEU A 117 -4.21 -5.35 -7.81
CA LEU A 117 -4.04 -4.11 -7.08
C LEU A 117 -2.62 -3.99 -6.52
N GLY A 118 -2.21 -2.77 -6.24
CA GLY A 118 -0.97 -2.42 -5.58
C GLY A 118 -1.18 -1.18 -4.73
N ILE A 119 -0.57 -1.13 -3.57
CA ILE A 119 -0.63 0.01 -2.65
C ILE A 119 0.79 0.41 -2.26
N ASP A 120 1.01 1.71 -2.15
CA ASP A 120 2.26 2.22 -1.61
C ASP A 120 2.03 3.38 -0.65
N ILE A 121 2.92 3.50 0.34
CA ILE A 121 2.95 4.59 1.32
C ILE A 121 4.39 4.94 1.64
N GLU A 122 4.65 6.25 1.81
CA GLU A 122 5.93 6.74 2.27
C GLU A 122 5.78 7.69 3.47
N HIS A 123 6.66 7.53 4.45
CA HIS A 123 6.68 8.43 5.59
C HIS A 123 7.07 9.84 5.13
N ARG A 124 6.24 10.84 5.42
CA ARG A 124 6.43 12.22 4.91
C ARG A 124 7.79 12.84 5.24
N GLU A 125 8.41 12.41 6.33
CA GLU A 125 9.72 12.90 6.76
C GLU A 125 10.89 12.09 6.19
N ARG A 126 10.62 11.03 5.39
CA ARG A 126 11.66 10.21 4.78
C ARG A 126 12.71 11.02 4.00
N PRO A 127 12.36 12.09 3.25
CA PRO A 127 13.33 12.89 2.54
C PRO A 127 14.35 13.62 3.44
N ALA A 128 14.03 13.83 4.71
CA ALA A 128 14.95 14.43 5.68
C ALA A 128 15.96 13.43 6.25
N ALA A 129 15.80 12.13 5.99
CA ALA A 129 16.75 11.12 6.44
C ALA A 129 18.09 11.26 5.69
N ALA A 130 19.20 11.28 6.42
CA ALA A 130 20.54 11.54 5.89
C ALA A 130 21.01 10.60 4.76
N HIS A 131 20.34 9.44 4.61
CA HIS A 131 20.69 8.40 3.64
C HIS A 131 19.71 8.30 2.47
N PHE A 132 18.70 9.19 2.39
CA PHE A 132 17.70 9.13 1.34
C PHE A 132 17.91 10.23 0.28
N ASP A 133 18.69 9.88 -0.74
CA ASP A 133 18.94 10.79 -1.88
C ASP A 133 17.77 10.74 -2.88
N TRP A 134 16.67 11.40 -2.54
CA TRP A 134 15.52 11.46 -3.44
C TRP A 134 15.80 12.20 -4.75
N ARG A 135 16.76 13.15 -4.75
CA ARG A 135 17.16 13.88 -5.97
C ARG A 135 17.92 12.99 -6.94
N GLY A 136 18.83 12.16 -6.42
CA GLY A 136 19.53 11.16 -7.20
C GLY A 136 18.56 10.12 -7.79
N ILE A 137 17.60 9.66 -6.99
CA ILE A 137 16.54 8.75 -7.45
C ILE A 137 15.72 9.41 -8.56
N ALA A 138 15.27 10.65 -8.37
CA ALA A 138 14.50 11.37 -9.38
C ALA A 138 15.31 11.60 -10.67
N SER A 139 16.60 11.91 -10.57
CA SER A 139 17.45 12.11 -11.74
C SER A 139 17.66 10.85 -12.56
N THR A 140 17.68 9.70 -11.90
CA THR A 140 17.93 8.39 -12.53
C THR A 140 16.67 7.78 -13.16
N TYR A 141 15.54 7.83 -12.44
CA TYR A 141 14.37 7.02 -12.77
C TYR A 141 13.15 7.83 -13.22
N PHE A 142 13.17 9.16 -13.10
CA PHE A 142 12.01 9.98 -13.45
C PHE A 142 12.23 10.69 -14.77
N THR A 143 11.17 10.82 -15.57
CA THR A 143 11.20 11.55 -16.83
C THR A 143 11.49 13.03 -16.58
N GLN A 144 11.94 13.75 -17.63
CA GLN A 144 12.12 15.19 -17.54
C GLN A 144 10.83 15.92 -17.14
N ARG A 145 9.69 15.46 -17.63
CA ARG A 145 8.37 16.01 -17.28
C ARG A 145 8.05 15.83 -15.80
N GLU A 146 8.31 14.65 -15.25
CA GLU A 146 8.12 14.35 -13.84
C GLU A 146 9.02 15.20 -12.94
N ARG A 147 10.32 15.32 -13.30
CA ARG A 147 11.26 16.19 -12.58
C ARG A 147 10.84 17.65 -12.60
N THR A 148 10.33 18.13 -13.74
CA THR A 148 9.81 19.50 -13.84
C THR A 148 8.58 19.69 -12.95
N ALA A 149 7.69 18.71 -12.87
CA ALA A 149 6.50 18.76 -12.03
C ALA A 149 6.84 18.72 -10.52
N ILE A 150 7.89 17.98 -10.12
CA ILE A 150 8.42 18.00 -8.75
C ILE A 150 8.94 19.39 -8.39
N GLY A 151 9.68 20.02 -9.31
CA GLY A 151 10.25 21.34 -9.11
C GLY A 151 11.39 21.38 -8.07
N ALA A 152 11.74 22.58 -7.62
CA ALA A 152 12.84 22.84 -6.67
C ALA A 152 12.41 23.58 -5.39
N GLY A 153 11.12 23.87 -5.23
CA GLY A 153 10.59 24.60 -4.06
C GLY A 153 10.55 23.78 -2.76
N ALA A 154 10.04 24.38 -1.70
CA ALA A 154 9.94 23.76 -0.38
C ALA A 154 9.17 22.42 -0.40
N ASP A 155 8.17 22.31 -1.27
CA ASP A 155 7.33 21.11 -1.39
C ASP A 155 7.91 20.05 -2.33
N ALA A 156 9.09 20.28 -2.95
CA ALA A 156 9.64 19.36 -3.94
C ALA A 156 9.84 17.93 -3.40
N ALA A 157 10.33 17.80 -2.18
CA ALA A 157 10.54 16.51 -1.55
C ALA A 157 9.21 15.76 -1.30
N TYR A 158 8.16 16.48 -0.92
CA TYR A 158 6.83 15.91 -0.72
C TYR A 158 6.21 15.50 -2.07
N ARG A 159 6.33 16.33 -3.11
CA ARG A 159 5.88 16.00 -4.48
C ARG A 159 6.63 14.79 -5.05
N PHE A 160 7.92 14.69 -4.75
CA PHE A 160 8.68 13.49 -5.11
C PHE A 160 8.06 12.25 -4.46
N LEU A 161 7.76 12.26 -3.15
CA LEU A 161 7.13 11.13 -2.47
C LEU A 161 5.74 10.80 -3.02
N GLN A 162 4.92 11.80 -3.36
CA GLN A 162 3.63 11.57 -4.00
C GLN A 162 3.78 10.87 -5.36
N MET A 163 4.75 11.30 -6.17
CA MET A 163 5.01 10.68 -7.46
C MET A 163 5.63 9.29 -7.32
N TRP A 164 6.53 9.13 -6.37
CA TRP A 164 7.14 7.86 -6.03
C TRP A 164 6.09 6.82 -5.62
N THR A 165 5.23 7.13 -4.65
CA THR A 165 4.16 6.22 -4.19
C THR A 165 3.18 5.90 -5.32
N ALA A 166 2.87 6.86 -6.19
CA ALA A 166 2.05 6.63 -7.36
C ALA A 166 2.67 5.60 -8.30
N LYS A 167 3.96 5.78 -8.68
CA LYS A 167 4.70 4.85 -9.55
C LYS A 167 4.83 3.46 -8.92
N GLU A 168 5.22 3.40 -7.64
CA GLU A 168 5.36 2.14 -6.89
C GLU A 168 4.02 1.38 -6.79
N SER A 169 2.91 2.07 -6.54
CA SER A 169 1.61 1.42 -6.50
C SER A 169 1.23 0.76 -7.84
N VAL A 170 1.60 1.39 -8.96
CA VAL A 170 1.42 0.83 -10.32
C VAL A 170 2.27 -0.42 -10.50
N LEU A 171 3.57 -0.34 -10.18
CA LEU A 171 4.49 -1.48 -10.30
C LEU A 171 4.05 -2.67 -9.44
N LYS A 172 3.63 -2.41 -8.20
CA LYS A 172 3.06 -3.43 -7.30
C LYS A 172 1.76 -4.03 -7.84
N ALA A 173 0.91 -3.24 -8.50
CA ALA A 173 -0.30 -3.74 -9.13
C ALA A 173 0.00 -4.64 -10.33
N ILE A 174 0.95 -4.25 -11.18
CA ILE A 174 1.41 -5.02 -12.33
C ILE A 174 2.12 -6.29 -11.86
N GLY A 175 2.92 -6.21 -10.78
CA GLY A 175 3.79 -7.27 -10.30
C GLY A 175 5.16 -7.21 -10.95
N SER A 176 5.53 -6.08 -11.57
CA SER A 176 6.88 -5.83 -12.04
C SER A 176 7.69 -5.11 -10.96
N GLY A 177 8.98 -5.42 -10.87
CA GLY A 177 9.87 -4.77 -9.91
C GLY A 177 10.25 -3.34 -10.32
N LEU A 178 11.15 -2.73 -9.55
CA LEU A 178 11.69 -1.38 -9.81
C LEU A 178 12.36 -1.22 -11.20
N SER A 179 12.70 -2.31 -11.86
CA SER A 179 13.29 -2.30 -13.21
C SER A 179 12.39 -1.64 -14.27
N GLU A 180 11.09 -1.59 -14.03
CA GLU A 180 10.12 -0.94 -14.93
C GLU A 180 9.69 0.47 -14.48
N LEU A 181 10.37 1.05 -13.49
CA LEU A 181 10.01 2.36 -12.92
C LEU A 181 9.99 3.49 -13.96
N GLU A 182 10.89 3.45 -14.93
CA GLU A 182 10.96 4.43 -16.02
C GLU A 182 9.79 4.32 -17.02
N GLN A 183 9.15 3.13 -17.09
CA GLN A 183 8.03 2.90 -18.02
C GLN A 183 6.70 3.43 -17.46
N VAL A 184 6.63 3.67 -16.16
CA VAL A 184 5.46 4.27 -15.49
C VAL A 184 5.64 5.78 -15.46
N GLU A 185 4.91 6.52 -16.28
CA GLU A 185 4.92 7.97 -16.25
C GLU A 185 3.69 8.51 -15.51
N VAL A 186 3.92 9.43 -14.59
CA VAL A 186 2.92 10.10 -13.75
C VAL A 186 2.98 11.61 -13.96
N ALA A 187 1.84 12.27 -14.02
CA ALA A 187 1.76 13.73 -13.97
C ALA A 187 0.99 14.19 -12.74
N PHE A 188 0.96 15.48 -12.50
CA PHE A 188 0.05 16.10 -11.56
C PHE A 188 -1.05 16.87 -12.28
N ASP A 189 -2.29 16.71 -11.82
CA ASP A 189 -3.39 17.64 -12.06
C ASP A 189 -3.64 18.38 -10.74
N GLY A 190 -3.18 19.62 -10.65
CA GLY A 190 -3.07 20.31 -9.36
C GLY A 190 -2.16 19.55 -8.39
N ALA A 191 -2.71 19.01 -7.31
CA ALA A 191 -1.99 18.21 -6.31
C ALA A 191 -2.21 16.68 -6.48
N VAL A 192 -2.97 16.26 -7.48
CA VAL A 192 -3.37 14.86 -7.67
C VAL A 192 -2.48 14.18 -8.70
N PRO A 193 -1.81 13.06 -8.37
CA PRO A 193 -1.05 12.30 -9.34
C PRO A 193 -1.97 11.55 -10.31
N LEU A 194 -1.66 11.62 -11.61
CA LEU A 194 -2.36 10.96 -12.70
C LEU A 194 -1.41 10.08 -13.50
N LEU A 195 -1.86 8.89 -13.87
CA LEU A 195 -1.09 7.96 -14.69
C LEU A 195 -1.19 8.37 -16.18
N LEU A 196 -0.04 8.60 -16.82
CA LEU A 196 0.04 9.00 -18.24
C LEU A 196 0.44 7.86 -19.18
N SER A 197 1.07 6.81 -18.67
CA SER A 197 1.61 5.74 -19.51
C SER A 197 0.52 5.02 -20.29
N ARG A 198 0.61 5.03 -21.62
CA ARG A 198 -0.38 4.40 -22.52
C ARG A 198 -0.53 2.89 -22.30
N HIS A 199 0.52 2.20 -21.91
CA HIS A 199 0.50 0.77 -21.62
C HIS A 199 -0.31 0.42 -20.36
N HIS A 200 -0.67 1.42 -19.57
CA HIS A 200 -1.37 1.28 -18.31
C HIS A 200 -2.78 1.88 -18.30
N LEU A 201 -3.38 2.16 -19.46
CA LEU A 201 -4.73 2.77 -19.58
C LEU A 201 -5.84 1.99 -18.85
N ARG A 202 -5.65 0.69 -18.62
CA ARG A 202 -6.57 -0.12 -17.81
C ARG A 202 -6.42 0.07 -16.31
N TRP A 203 -5.34 0.73 -15.87
CA TRP A 203 -5.04 0.93 -14.48
C TRP A 203 -5.63 2.23 -13.97
N ARG A 204 -6.21 2.18 -12.78
CA ARG A 204 -6.74 3.32 -12.06
C ARG A 204 -5.81 3.64 -10.92
N LEU A 205 -5.15 4.77 -11.00
CA LEU A 205 -4.30 5.32 -9.96
C LEU A 205 -5.13 6.26 -9.09
N MET A 206 -5.10 6.02 -7.79
CA MET A 206 -5.86 6.76 -6.79
C MET A 206 -4.93 7.20 -5.67
N PRO A 207 -4.72 8.51 -5.47
CA PRO A 207 -4.04 9.00 -4.27
C PRO A 207 -4.91 8.72 -3.05
N LEU A 208 -4.29 8.37 -1.94
CA LEU A 208 -4.97 8.06 -0.69
C LEU A 208 -4.76 9.17 0.33
N ALA A 209 -5.83 9.58 1.00
CA ALA A 209 -5.75 10.47 2.15
C ALA A 209 -5.49 9.63 3.41
N ILE A 210 -4.30 9.71 3.95
CA ILE A 210 -3.89 8.96 5.14
C ILE A 210 -3.62 9.93 6.29
N THR A 211 -4.07 9.59 7.49
CA THR A 211 -3.80 10.35 8.71
C THR A 211 -2.29 10.60 8.85
N GLY A 212 -1.90 11.80 9.26
CA GLY A 212 -0.49 12.21 9.33
C GLY A 212 0.07 12.79 8.02
N GLY A 213 -0.74 12.84 6.94
CA GLY A 213 -0.34 13.44 5.67
C GLY A 213 0.79 12.68 4.98
N HIS A 214 0.87 11.37 5.17
CA HIS A 214 1.80 10.50 4.49
C HIS A 214 1.37 10.32 3.04
N PRO A 215 2.25 10.59 2.04
CA PRO A 215 1.96 10.27 0.64
C PRO A 215 1.67 8.79 0.48
N ALA A 216 0.54 8.47 -0.14
CA ALA A 216 0.13 7.11 -0.41
C ALA A 216 -0.71 7.03 -1.68
N ALA A 217 -0.64 5.91 -2.37
CA ALA A 217 -1.41 5.65 -3.58
C ALA A 217 -1.84 4.20 -3.67
N LEU A 218 -3.00 4.00 -4.28
CA LEU A 218 -3.56 2.72 -4.66
C LEU A 218 -3.69 2.66 -6.17
N THR A 219 -3.31 1.55 -6.77
CA THR A 219 -3.56 1.26 -8.18
C THR A 219 -4.29 -0.07 -8.31
N HIS A 220 -5.30 -0.11 -9.18
CA HIS A 220 -6.00 -1.36 -9.49
C HIS A 220 -6.41 -1.40 -10.97
N ASP A 221 -6.67 -2.60 -11.52
CA ASP A 221 -7.28 -2.78 -12.82
C ASP A 221 -8.81 -2.94 -12.69
N GLY A 222 -9.49 -2.88 -13.83
CA GLY A 222 -10.93 -3.08 -13.89
C GLY A 222 -11.79 -1.82 -13.65
N PRO A 223 -13.09 -1.99 -13.34
CA PRO A 223 -14.01 -0.87 -13.14
C PRO A 223 -13.69 -0.08 -11.87
N SER A 224 -14.19 1.16 -11.81
CA SER A 224 -14.11 1.96 -10.58
C SER A 224 -14.82 1.25 -9.45
N ARG A 225 -14.20 1.24 -8.28
CA ARG A 225 -14.73 0.61 -7.07
C ARG A 225 -14.69 1.58 -5.89
N PRO A 226 -15.68 1.55 -4.99
CA PRO A 226 -15.64 2.31 -3.75
C PRO A 226 -14.43 1.91 -2.90
N LEU A 227 -13.86 2.87 -2.18
CA LEU A 227 -12.87 2.58 -1.14
C LEU A 227 -13.55 2.55 0.22
N ARG A 228 -13.23 1.50 0.98
CA ARG A 228 -13.59 1.36 2.40
C ARG A 228 -12.33 1.50 3.22
N TYR A 229 -12.32 2.43 4.16
CA TYR A 229 -11.15 2.71 4.97
C TYR A 229 -11.31 2.18 6.38
N TRP A 230 -10.24 1.54 6.86
CA TRP A 230 -10.19 0.89 8.16
C TRP A 230 -8.90 1.26 8.88
N ARG A 231 -8.92 1.15 10.19
CA ARG A 231 -7.77 1.16 11.05
C ARG A 231 -7.65 -0.19 11.75
N TRP A 232 -6.45 -0.68 11.89
CA TRP A 232 -6.12 -1.87 12.64
C TRP A 232 -5.42 -1.49 13.96
N ASP A 233 -5.95 -1.96 15.09
CA ASP A 233 -5.39 -1.85 16.43
C ASP A 233 -5.43 -3.18 17.19
N GLY A 234 -5.27 -4.31 16.48
CA GLY A 234 -5.53 -5.66 16.95
C GLY A 234 -6.94 -6.16 16.60
N SER A 235 -7.84 -5.24 16.25
CA SER A 235 -9.15 -5.48 15.64
C SER A 235 -9.39 -4.48 14.50
N LEU A 236 -10.32 -4.80 13.59
CA LEU A 236 -10.67 -3.93 12.48
C LEU A 236 -11.62 -2.82 12.98
N GLN A 237 -11.29 -1.57 12.77
CA GLN A 237 -12.10 -0.41 13.13
C GLN A 237 -12.40 0.46 11.90
N PRO A 238 -13.62 1.00 11.74
CA PRO A 238 -13.88 1.96 10.68
C PRO A 238 -12.97 3.18 10.82
N ALA A 239 -12.35 3.60 9.72
CA ALA A 239 -11.61 4.85 9.68
C ALA A 239 -12.45 5.91 8.99
N PHE A 240 -12.69 7.01 9.68
CA PHE A 240 -13.27 8.21 9.07
C PHE A 240 -12.13 8.99 8.42
N ILE A 241 -12.19 9.13 7.11
CA ILE A 241 -11.34 10.08 6.41
C ILE A 241 -12.09 11.39 6.36
N GLU A 242 -11.46 12.47 6.80
CA GLU A 242 -11.96 13.80 6.53
C GLU A 242 -12.12 13.98 5.02
N LYS A 243 -13.37 14.14 4.59
CA LYS A 243 -13.76 14.32 3.18
C LYS A 243 -13.19 15.64 2.66
N ASN A 244 -11.97 15.63 2.13
CA ASN A 244 -11.42 16.79 1.42
C ASN A 244 -10.58 16.43 0.20
N ILE A 245 -10.92 15.34 -0.49
CA ILE A 245 -10.41 15.14 -1.85
C ILE A 245 -11.61 14.85 -2.75
N SER A 246 -12.09 15.90 -3.43
CA SER A 246 -13.01 15.76 -4.54
C SER A 246 -12.28 15.03 -5.66
N TYR A 247 -12.63 13.78 -5.91
CA TYR A 247 -12.14 13.06 -7.07
C TYR A 247 -12.72 13.70 -8.33
N VAL A 248 -11.90 14.40 -9.10
CA VAL A 248 -12.24 14.75 -10.47
C VAL A 248 -12.11 13.46 -11.27
N GLN A 249 -13.23 12.84 -11.58
CA GLN A 249 -13.26 11.81 -12.61
C GLN A 249 -12.94 12.52 -13.93
N ALA A 250 -11.77 12.23 -14.49
CA ALA A 250 -11.52 12.54 -15.88
C ALA A 250 -12.46 11.69 -16.72
N ALA A 251 -13.34 12.36 -17.49
CA ALA A 251 -14.26 11.79 -18.45
C ALA A 251 -13.50 11.15 -19.64
#